data_7770d12765ff352e90416e1d95cdb072
#
_entry.id   7770d12765ff352e90416e1d95cdb072
#
_cell.length_a   1.000
_cell.length_b   1.000
_cell.length_c   1.000
_cell.angle_alpha   90.00
_cell.angle_beta   90.00
_cell.angle_gamma   90.00
#
_symmetry.space_group_name_H-M   'P 1'
#
loop_
_entity.id
_entity.type
_entity.pdbx_description
1 polymer ?
#
loop_
_entity_poly.entity_id
_entity_poly.type
_entity_poly.pdbx_seq_one_letter_code
_entity_poly.pdbx_strand_id
1 'polypeptide(L)'
;MPRELNERQQKFLEVLFEDAGGDVVAAKKLAGYSDNTPTTAIVKGLKEEILDATQMYMARNAPKAAMAMVGGLFDPTELGIRDKMSAAKELLDRTGLVKT
;
A
#
# COMPACT_ATOMS: atom_id res chain seq x y z
N MET A 1 -21.91 -1.51 -1.73
CA MET A 1 -21.90 -1.80 -0.28
C MET A 1 -20.75 -2.73 0.05
N PRO A 2 -19.94 -2.39 1.01
CA PRO A 2 -18.94 -3.33 1.45
C PRO A 2 -19.60 -4.53 2.10
N ARG A 3 -19.12 -5.70 1.78
CA ARG A 3 -19.62 -6.92 2.41
C ARG A 3 -19.05 -7.04 3.81
N GLU A 4 -19.72 -7.79 4.64
CA GLU A 4 -19.26 -8.08 5.98
C GLU A 4 -18.11 -9.07 5.93
N LEU A 5 -16.99 -8.70 6.57
CA LEU A 5 -15.80 -9.54 6.62
C LEU A 5 -15.70 -10.22 7.97
N ASN A 6 -15.14 -11.44 7.99
CA ASN A 6 -14.86 -12.12 9.25
C ASN A 6 -13.61 -11.53 9.90
N GLU A 7 -13.31 -11.96 11.14
CA GLU A 7 -12.20 -11.41 11.92
C GLU A 7 -10.84 -11.60 11.25
N ARG A 8 -10.61 -12.77 10.63
CA ARG A 8 -9.35 -13.04 9.95
C ARG A 8 -9.17 -12.16 8.74
N GLN A 9 -10.22 -11.94 7.98
CA GLN A 9 -10.20 -11.07 6.81
C GLN A 9 -9.92 -9.63 7.21
N GLN A 10 -10.58 -9.15 8.25
CA GLN A 10 -10.35 -7.82 8.78
C GLN A 10 -8.92 -7.67 9.27
N LYS A 11 -8.42 -8.65 10.01
CA LYS A 11 -7.06 -8.64 10.53
C LYS A 11 -6.03 -8.67 9.41
N PHE A 12 -6.27 -9.47 8.37
CA PHE A 12 -5.41 -9.53 7.20
C PHE A 12 -5.24 -8.14 6.56
N LEU A 13 -6.35 -7.47 6.31
CA LEU A 13 -6.32 -6.13 5.71
C LEU A 13 -5.66 -5.10 6.62
N GLU A 14 -5.93 -5.20 7.92
CA GLU A 14 -5.35 -4.29 8.90
C GLU A 14 -3.84 -4.38 8.95
N VAL A 15 -3.28 -5.58 9.00
CA VAL A 15 -1.83 -5.77 9.15
C VAL A 15 -1.08 -5.67 7.82
N LEU A 16 -1.78 -5.75 6.70
CA LEU A 16 -1.15 -5.82 5.38
C LEU A 16 -0.20 -4.65 5.12
N PHE A 17 -0.61 -3.44 5.47
CA PHE A 17 0.18 -2.23 5.26
C PHE A 17 0.88 -1.74 6.53
N GLU A 18 0.85 -2.53 7.58
CA GLU A 18 1.51 -2.20 8.85
C GLU A 18 2.57 -3.25 9.15
N ASP A 19 2.28 -4.19 10.03
CA ASP A 19 3.25 -5.18 10.49
C ASP A 19 3.76 -6.09 9.38
N ALA A 20 2.93 -6.38 8.38
CA ALA A 20 3.31 -7.22 7.26
C ALA A 20 4.13 -6.49 6.19
N GLY A 21 4.16 -5.16 6.23
CA GLY A 21 4.94 -4.37 5.27
C GLY A 21 4.56 -4.58 3.81
N GLY A 22 3.30 -4.89 3.53
CA GLY A 22 2.82 -5.14 2.18
C GLY A 22 2.97 -6.57 1.71
N ASP A 23 3.55 -7.44 2.52
CA ASP A 23 3.76 -8.85 2.17
C ASP A 23 2.51 -9.66 2.53
N VAL A 24 1.85 -10.21 1.51
CA VAL A 24 0.62 -10.98 1.69
C VAL A 24 0.86 -12.28 2.47
N VAL A 25 2.02 -12.89 2.33
CA VAL A 25 2.35 -14.11 3.09
C VAL A 25 2.50 -13.81 4.57
N ALA A 26 3.19 -12.72 4.90
CA ALA A 26 3.33 -12.27 6.29
C ALA A 26 1.98 -11.88 6.87
N ALA A 27 1.14 -11.18 6.11
CA ALA A 27 -0.20 -10.80 6.54
C ALA A 27 -1.06 -12.02 6.84
N LYS A 28 -0.97 -13.04 6.01
CA LYS A 28 -1.67 -14.32 6.21
C LYS A 28 -1.32 -14.92 7.57
N LYS A 29 -0.04 -14.98 7.90
CA LYS A 29 0.43 -15.53 9.17
C LYS A 29 -0.04 -14.69 10.36
N LEU A 30 0.10 -13.40 10.26
CA LEU A 30 -0.30 -12.45 11.32
C LEU A 30 -1.81 -12.46 11.55
N ALA A 31 -2.59 -12.71 10.51
CA ALA A 31 -4.04 -12.76 10.61
C ALA A 31 -4.56 -14.06 11.24
N GLY A 32 -3.69 -15.06 11.41
CA GLY A 32 -4.07 -16.32 12.04
C GLY A 32 -4.62 -17.36 11.07
N TYR A 33 -4.38 -17.21 9.78
CA TYR A 33 -4.74 -18.25 8.82
C TYR A 33 -3.84 -19.47 8.97
N SER A 34 -4.41 -20.64 8.68
CA SER A 34 -3.66 -21.89 8.63
C SER A 34 -2.61 -21.83 7.52
N ASP A 35 -1.46 -22.46 7.75
CA ASP A 35 -0.41 -22.59 6.72
C ASP A 35 -0.93 -23.34 5.48
N ASN A 36 -1.96 -24.17 5.65
CA ASN A 36 -2.57 -24.90 4.55
C ASN A 36 -3.51 -24.05 3.71
N THR A 37 -3.86 -22.87 4.17
CA THR A 37 -4.73 -21.96 3.41
C THR A 37 -3.93 -21.33 2.27
N PRO A 38 -4.33 -21.51 1.00
CA PRO A 38 -3.59 -20.90 -0.11
C PRO A 38 -3.67 -19.38 -0.05
N THR A 39 -2.53 -18.74 -0.15
CA THR A 39 -2.46 -17.26 -0.16
C THR A 39 -3.25 -16.69 -1.33
N THR A 40 -3.19 -17.35 -2.50
CA THR A 40 -3.97 -16.94 -3.67
C THR A 40 -5.46 -16.94 -3.41
N ALA A 41 -5.97 -17.89 -2.65
CA ALA A 41 -7.38 -17.94 -2.31
C ALA A 41 -7.80 -16.76 -1.45
N ILE A 42 -6.95 -16.37 -0.50
CA ILE A 42 -7.18 -15.20 0.35
C ILE A 42 -7.21 -13.93 -0.50
N VAL A 43 -6.21 -13.76 -1.35
CA VAL A 43 -6.10 -12.58 -2.23
C VAL A 43 -7.29 -12.51 -3.18
N LYS A 44 -7.67 -13.62 -3.79
CA LYS A 44 -8.84 -13.68 -4.67
C LYS A 44 -10.12 -13.30 -3.95
N GLY A 45 -10.29 -13.83 -2.75
CA GLY A 45 -11.50 -13.57 -1.95
C GLY A 45 -11.60 -12.15 -1.44
N LEU A 46 -10.47 -11.46 -1.31
CA LEU A 46 -10.40 -10.09 -0.78
C LEU A 46 -9.91 -9.08 -1.82
N LYS A 47 -9.97 -9.43 -3.10
CA LYS A 47 -9.40 -8.61 -4.17
C LYS A 47 -9.88 -7.16 -4.12
N GLU A 48 -11.19 -6.96 -4.02
CA GLU A 48 -11.75 -5.60 -3.99
C GLU A 48 -11.32 -4.85 -2.74
N GLU A 49 -11.37 -5.51 -1.60
CA GLU A 49 -10.97 -4.92 -0.33
C GLU A 49 -9.48 -4.59 -0.31
N ILE A 50 -8.65 -5.45 -0.88
CA ILE A 50 -7.21 -5.19 -1.00
C ILE A 50 -6.95 -3.98 -1.91
N LEU A 51 -7.64 -3.88 -3.03
CA LEU A 51 -7.50 -2.73 -3.93
C LEU A 51 -7.93 -1.44 -3.25
N ASP A 52 -9.06 -1.46 -2.55
CA ASP A 52 -9.53 -0.31 -1.79
C ASP A 52 -8.53 0.10 -0.73
N ALA A 53 -8.03 -0.85 0.06
CA ALA A 53 -7.04 -0.58 1.10
C ALA A 53 -5.75 -0.03 0.52
N THR A 54 -5.31 -0.56 -0.63
CA THR A 54 -4.12 -0.10 -1.32
C THR A 54 -4.27 1.35 -1.78
N GLN A 55 -5.39 1.67 -2.39
CA GLN A 55 -5.68 3.03 -2.82
C GLN A 55 -5.72 4.00 -1.64
N MET A 56 -6.36 3.59 -0.56
CA MET A 56 -6.42 4.40 0.65
C MET A 56 -5.03 4.64 1.24
N TYR A 57 -4.20 3.59 1.31
CA TYR A 57 -2.83 3.70 1.79
C TYR A 57 -2.03 4.67 0.92
N MET A 58 -2.12 4.53 -0.37
CA MET A 58 -1.42 5.42 -1.31
C MET A 58 -1.92 6.85 -1.21
N ALA A 59 -3.24 7.04 -1.12
CA ALA A 59 -3.83 8.37 -0.98
C ALA A 59 -3.37 9.06 0.31
N ARG A 60 -3.27 8.32 1.40
CA ARG A 60 -2.79 8.85 2.69
C ARG A 60 -1.33 9.26 2.63
N ASN A 61 -0.54 8.60 1.81
CA ASN A 61 0.90 8.86 1.70
C ASN A 61 1.27 9.77 0.53
N ALA A 62 0.35 10.05 -0.36
CA ALA A 62 0.60 10.91 -1.51
C ALA A 62 1.04 12.33 -1.12
N PRO A 63 0.43 12.99 -0.11
CA PRO A 63 0.91 14.31 0.32
C PRO A 63 2.36 14.27 0.81
N LYS A 64 2.72 13.20 1.52
CA LYS A 64 4.08 13.01 2.01
C LYS A 64 5.07 12.86 0.86
N ALA A 65 4.68 12.09 -0.17
CA ALA A 65 5.48 11.92 -1.38
C ALA A 65 5.63 13.25 -2.12
N ALA A 66 4.55 14.03 -2.22
CA ALA A 66 4.58 15.35 -2.83
C ALA A 66 5.52 16.31 -2.10
N MET A 67 5.50 16.29 -0.77
CA MET A 67 6.40 17.10 0.04
C MET A 67 7.85 16.69 -0.15
N ALA A 68 8.12 15.39 -0.23
CA ALA A 68 9.45 14.87 -0.50
C ALA A 68 9.97 15.34 -1.86
N MET A 69 9.10 15.34 -2.85
CA MET A 69 9.44 15.82 -4.20
C MET A 69 9.78 17.32 -4.20
N VAL A 70 8.96 18.12 -3.53
CA VAL A 70 9.20 19.57 -3.41
C VAL A 70 10.48 19.82 -2.61
N GLY A 71 10.68 19.11 -1.50
CA GLY A 71 11.91 19.19 -0.71
C GLY A 71 13.15 18.87 -1.53
N GLY A 72 13.05 17.87 -2.42
CA GLY A 72 14.12 17.53 -3.33
C GLY A 72 14.49 18.66 -4.30
N LEU A 73 13.51 19.49 -4.67
CA LEU A 73 13.78 20.65 -5.53
C LEU A 73 14.57 21.75 -4.80
N PHE A 74 14.45 21.82 -3.49
CA PHE A 74 15.11 22.83 -2.68
C PHE A 74 16.45 22.38 -2.10
N ASP A 75 16.83 21.13 -2.31
CA ASP A 75 18.10 20.59 -1.85
C ASP A 75 18.87 19.97 -3.03
N PRO A 76 19.45 20.81 -3.90
CA PRO A 76 20.13 20.31 -5.09
C PRO A 76 21.46 19.61 -4.81
N THR A 77 21.94 19.68 -3.58
CA THR A 77 23.22 19.05 -3.21
C THR A 77 23.06 17.57 -2.85
N GLU A 78 21.86 17.12 -2.63
CA GLU A 78 21.61 15.75 -2.22
C GLU A 78 21.70 14.80 -3.43
N LEU A 79 22.58 13.81 -3.32
CA LEU A 79 22.68 12.76 -4.32
C LEU A 79 21.42 11.90 -4.26
N GLY A 80 20.92 11.52 -5.42
CA GLY A 80 19.71 10.69 -5.49
C GLY A 80 18.41 11.47 -5.48
N ILE A 81 18.45 12.79 -5.54
CA ILE A 81 17.26 13.62 -5.64
C ILE A 81 16.38 13.17 -6.80
N ARG A 82 16.99 12.88 -7.95
CA ARG A 82 16.25 12.43 -9.13
C ARG A 82 15.50 11.13 -8.86
N ASP A 83 16.15 10.21 -8.17
CA ASP A 83 15.53 8.92 -7.82
C ASP A 83 14.39 9.11 -6.85
N LYS A 84 14.56 9.96 -5.86
CA LYS A 84 13.50 10.29 -4.89
C LYS A 84 12.31 10.95 -5.56
N MET A 85 12.56 11.90 -6.44
CA MET A 85 11.50 12.59 -7.17
C MET A 85 10.79 11.65 -8.13
N SER A 86 11.54 10.78 -8.80
CA SER A 86 10.99 9.78 -9.69
C SER A 86 10.08 8.80 -8.96
N ALA A 87 10.53 8.31 -7.81
CA ALA A 87 9.74 7.39 -6.99
C ALA A 87 8.47 8.05 -6.46
N ALA A 88 8.55 9.30 -6.01
CA ALA A 88 7.40 10.05 -5.52
C ALA A 88 6.39 10.30 -6.64
N LYS A 89 6.86 10.67 -7.81
CA LYS A 89 6.02 10.88 -8.99
C LYS A 89 5.30 9.58 -9.39
N GLU A 90 6.04 8.48 -9.39
CA GLU A 90 5.47 7.17 -9.73
C GLU A 90 4.36 6.77 -8.76
N LEU A 91 4.58 6.99 -7.47
CA LEU A 91 3.59 6.73 -6.46
C LEU A 91 2.32 7.55 -6.69
N LEU A 92 2.47 8.84 -6.96
CA LEU A 92 1.35 9.73 -7.21
C LEU A 92 0.57 9.33 -8.47
N ASP A 93 1.29 8.95 -9.53
CA ASP A 93 0.68 8.48 -10.77
C ASP A 93 -0.13 7.21 -10.56
N ARG A 94 0.38 6.29 -9.75
CA ARG A 94 -0.30 5.03 -9.43
C ARG A 94 -1.58 5.24 -8.62
N THR A 95 -1.62 6.27 -7.79
CA THR A 95 -2.83 6.56 -7.02
C THR A 95 -3.90 7.25 -7.85
N GLY A 96 -3.54 7.74 -9.03
CA GLY A 96 -4.45 8.53 -9.86
C GLY A 96 -4.70 9.92 -9.33
N LEU A 97 -3.92 10.38 -8.35
CA LEU A 97 -4.07 11.71 -7.77
C LEU A 97 -3.43 12.79 -8.63
N VAL A 98 -2.45 12.42 -9.44
CA VAL A 98 -1.79 13.31 -10.39
C VAL A 98 -2.17 12.83 -11.78
N LYS A 99 -3.13 13.51 -12.38
CA LYS A 99 -3.56 13.19 -13.75
C LYS A 99 -3.07 14.25 -14.72
N THR A 100 -2.62 13.76 -15.83
CA THR A 100 -2.26 14.62 -16.94
C THR A 100 -3.47 14.91 -17.80
#